data_4e8fdc56bbd74c88da078bc100a50e59
#
_entry.id   4e8fdc56bbd74c88da078bc100a50e59
#
_cell.length_a   1.000
_cell.length_b   1.000
_cell.length_c   1.000
_cell.angle_alpha   90.00
_cell.angle_beta   90.00
_cell.angle_gamma   90.00
#
_symmetry.space_group_name_H-M   'P 1'
#
loop_
_entity.id
_entity.type
_entity.pdbx_description
1 polymer ?
#
loop_
_entity_poly.entity_id
_entity_poly.type
_entity_poly.pdbx_seq_one_letter_code
_entity_poly.pdbx_strand_id
1 'polypeptide(L)'
;MMQGKRKFLTFSYDDGVTQDKRLVKIFNRYGLKATFNINSELLGTPGSLRRENMWIGHNKIEPEEAADLYRNHEVAAHTLTHPHLTEAGDEEVVRQVEEDRKKLEE
;
A
#
# COMPACT_ATOMS: atom_id res chain seq x y z
N MET A 1 -9.67 0.09 -24.51
CA MET A 1 -10.86 0.94 -24.41
C MET A 1 -11.99 0.25 -23.67
N MET A 2 -12.74 1.04 -22.94
CA MET A 2 -13.84 0.54 -22.11
C MET A 2 -15.20 0.61 -22.80
N GLN A 3 -15.21 1.05 -24.04
CA GLN A 3 -16.42 1.26 -24.81
C GLN A 3 -17.25 -0.03 -24.88
N GLY A 4 -18.53 0.06 -24.60
CA GLY A 4 -19.46 -1.06 -24.61
C GLY A 4 -19.44 -1.93 -23.36
N LYS A 5 -18.53 -1.70 -22.43
CA LYS A 5 -18.44 -2.46 -21.18
C LYS A 5 -19.19 -1.75 -20.07
N ARG A 6 -19.91 -2.51 -19.24
CA ARG A 6 -20.70 -1.98 -18.14
C ARG A 6 -20.13 -2.34 -16.76
N LYS A 7 -19.15 -3.22 -16.72
CA LYS A 7 -18.53 -3.66 -15.46
C LYS A 7 -17.03 -3.47 -15.55
N PHE A 8 -16.44 -3.05 -14.44
CA PHE A 8 -15.02 -2.81 -14.33
C PHE A 8 -14.49 -3.57 -13.12
N LEU A 9 -13.29 -4.10 -13.22
CA LEU A 9 -12.62 -4.74 -12.11
C LEU A 9 -11.34 -3.97 -11.82
N THR A 10 -11.18 -3.57 -10.57
CA THR A 10 -9.97 -2.92 -10.10
C THR A 10 -9.39 -3.68 -8.92
N PHE A 11 -8.09 -3.53 -8.70
CA PHE A 11 -7.38 -4.18 -7.61
C PHE A 11 -6.72 -3.11 -6.74
N SER A 12 -6.90 -3.20 -5.43
CA SER A 12 -6.31 -2.27 -4.49
C SER A 12 -5.85 -3.04 -3.26
N TYR A 13 -4.59 -2.83 -2.87
CA TYR A 13 -3.96 -3.52 -1.76
C TYR A 13 -3.31 -2.52 -0.82
N ASP A 14 -3.26 -2.86 0.45
CA ASP A 14 -2.84 -1.93 1.49
C ASP A 14 -1.55 -2.37 2.18
N ASP A 15 -0.91 -1.39 2.81
CA ASP A 15 0.13 -1.54 3.84
C ASP A 15 1.56 -1.79 3.36
N GLY A 16 1.79 -2.06 2.09
CA GLY A 16 3.16 -2.22 1.57
C GLY A 16 3.93 -3.37 2.17
N VAL A 17 3.31 -4.54 2.26
CA VAL A 17 3.91 -5.72 2.89
C VAL A 17 4.80 -6.49 1.92
N THR A 18 5.70 -7.30 2.47
CA THR A 18 6.65 -8.08 1.65
C THR A 18 5.96 -9.07 0.71
N GLN A 19 4.75 -9.51 1.06
CA GLN A 19 3.95 -10.37 0.18
C GLN A 19 3.62 -9.71 -1.16
N ASP A 20 3.67 -8.39 -1.23
CA ASP A 20 3.47 -7.66 -2.47
C ASP A 20 4.49 -8.04 -3.55
N LYS A 21 5.68 -8.47 -3.16
CA LYS A 21 6.69 -8.90 -4.12
C LYS A 21 6.18 -10.02 -5.02
N ARG A 22 5.51 -11.00 -4.43
CA ARG A 22 4.93 -12.13 -5.17
C ARG A 22 3.72 -11.66 -5.97
N LEU A 23 2.87 -10.84 -5.37
CA LEU A 23 1.67 -10.34 -6.01
C LEU A 23 2.00 -9.50 -7.25
N VAL A 24 2.95 -8.58 -7.13
CA VAL A 24 3.39 -7.73 -8.25
C VAL A 24 3.98 -8.57 -9.37
N LYS A 25 4.76 -9.59 -9.03
CA LYS A 25 5.35 -10.50 -10.03
C LYS A 25 4.25 -11.17 -10.85
N ILE A 26 3.18 -11.63 -10.19
CA ILE A 26 2.06 -12.25 -10.88
C ILE A 26 1.33 -11.23 -11.75
N PHE A 27 1.05 -10.05 -11.22
CA PHE A 27 0.35 -9.00 -11.96
C PHE A 27 1.13 -8.57 -13.19
N ASN A 28 2.44 -8.38 -13.05
CA ASN A 28 3.29 -7.99 -14.17
C ASN A 28 3.32 -9.06 -15.26
N ARG A 29 3.32 -10.31 -14.86
CA ARG A 29 3.32 -11.43 -15.81
C ARG A 29 2.05 -11.44 -16.67
N TYR A 30 0.91 -11.07 -16.10
CA TYR A 30 -0.37 -11.11 -16.81
C TYR A 30 -0.82 -9.74 -17.32
N GLY A 31 0.03 -8.72 -17.20
CA GLY A 31 -0.31 -7.38 -17.67
C GLY A 31 -1.39 -6.69 -16.86
N LEU A 32 -1.60 -7.10 -15.62
CA LEU A 32 -2.60 -6.51 -14.74
C LEU A 32 -2.02 -5.32 -13.98
N LYS A 33 -2.87 -4.39 -13.63
CA LYS A 33 -2.49 -3.20 -12.86
C LYS A 33 -3.25 -3.16 -11.55
N ALA A 34 -2.61 -2.61 -10.52
CA ALA A 34 -3.21 -2.47 -9.20
C ALA A 34 -2.79 -1.15 -8.57
N THR A 35 -3.53 -0.73 -7.55
CA THR A 35 -3.17 0.37 -6.68
C THR A 35 -2.62 -0.21 -5.38
N PHE A 36 -1.48 0.29 -4.94
CA PHE A 36 -0.87 -0.08 -3.66
C PHE A 36 -0.88 1.13 -2.75
N ASN A 37 -1.59 1.01 -1.63
CA ASN A 37 -1.79 2.09 -0.67
C ASN A 37 -0.77 1.95 0.45
N ILE A 38 0.16 2.88 0.54
CA ILE A 38 1.40 2.74 1.30
C ILE A 38 1.44 3.70 2.48
N ASN A 39 1.86 3.20 3.64
CA ASN A 39 2.17 4.01 4.81
C ASN A 39 3.68 4.30 4.77
N SER A 40 4.05 5.48 4.34
CA SER A 40 5.46 5.78 4.03
C SER A 40 6.41 5.65 5.21
N GLU A 41 5.97 6.01 6.41
CA GLU A 41 6.82 5.91 7.59
C GLU A 41 6.97 4.49 8.13
N LEU A 42 6.11 3.58 7.69
CA LEU A 42 6.20 2.18 8.15
C LEU A 42 7.08 1.32 7.25
N LEU A 43 7.49 1.82 6.10
CA LEU A 43 8.37 1.06 5.21
C LEU A 43 9.62 0.57 5.98
N GLY A 44 9.98 -0.69 5.75
CA GLY A 44 11.12 -1.29 6.41
C GLY A 44 10.86 -1.80 7.82
N THR A 45 9.64 -1.65 8.35
CA THR A 45 9.35 -2.10 9.71
C THR A 45 8.84 -3.54 9.74
N PRO A 46 9.21 -4.33 10.77
CA PRO A 46 8.68 -5.68 10.92
C PRO A 46 7.27 -5.65 11.52
N GLY A 47 6.54 -6.74 11.35
CA GLY A 47 5.24 -6.89 11.95
C GLY A 47 4.68 -8.27 11.75
N SER A 48 3.58 -8.54 12.43
CA SER A 48 2.84 -9.78 12.25
C SER A 48 1.37 -9.55 12.59
N LEU A 49 0.51 -10.37 11.98
CA LEU A 49 -0.92 -10.36 12.25
C LEU A 49 -1.33 -11.72 12.77
N ARG A 50 -2.25 -11.74 13.71
CA ARG A 50 -2.83 -12.97 14.19
C ARG A 50 -4.23 -13.13 13.63
N ARG A 51 -4.45 -14.27 12.99
CA ARG A 51 -5.77 -14.64 12.48
C ARG A 51 -6.06 -16.06 12.93
N GLU A 52 -7.20 -16.22 13.62
CA GLU A 52 -7.56 -17.48 14.25
C GLU A 52 -6.43 -17.92 15.18
N ASN A 53 -5.78 -19.04 14.96
CA ASN A 53 -4.65 -19.50 15.78
C ASN A 53 -3.32 -19.40 15.03
N MET A 54 -3.26 -18.60 13.96
CA MET A 54 -2.05 -18.48 13.15
C MET A 54 -1.47 -17.08 13.22
N TRP A 55 -0.13 -17.02 13.23
CA TRP A 55 0.61 -15.78 13.05
C TRP A 55 1.03 -15.66 11.59
N ILE A 56 0.73 -14.52 11.00
CA ILE A 56 1.06 -14.23 9.60
C ILE A 56 2.04 -13.07 9.57
N GLY A 57 3.15 -13.22 8.85
CA GLY A 57 4.11 -12.15 8.70
C GLY A 57 3.47 -10.91 8.06
N HIS A 58 3.79 -9.75 8.60
CA HIS A 58 3.29 -8.48 8.11
C HIS A 58 4.45 -7.48 8.07
N ASN A 59 5.58 -7.94 7.55
CA ASN A 59 6.77 -7.10 7.39
C ASN A 59 6.58 -6.18 6.20
N LYS A 60 7.03 -4.94 6.35
CA LYS A 60 6.91 -3.94 5.28
C LYS A 60 8.08 -4.03 4.30
N ILE A 61 7.82 -3.65 3.06
CA ILE A 61 8.84 -3.51 2.02
C ILE A 61 9.88 -2.49 2.48
N GLU A 62 11.14 -2.72 2.15
CA GLU A 62 12.20 -1.74 2.42
C GLU A 62 12.01 -0.50 1.54
N PRO A 63 12.28 0.71 2.07
CA PRO A 63 12.09 1.93 1.28
C PRO A 63 12.83 1.93 -0.06
N GLU A 64 14.03 1.40 -0.10
CA GLU A 64 14.86 1.36 -1.30
C GLU A 64 14.30 0.46 -2.39
N GLU A 65 13.46 -0.49 -2.01
CA GLU A 65 12.85 -1.43 -2.95
C GLU A 65 11.53 -0.94 -3.53
N ALA A 66 10.88 0.01 -2.85
CA ALA A 66 9.51 0.37 -3.16
C ALA A 66 9.34 0.95 -4.58
N ALA A 67 10.20 1.85 -4.98
CA ALA A 67 10.10 2.50 -6.29
C ALA A 67 10.17 1.49 -7.44
N ASP A 68 11.11 0.56 -7.37
CA ASP A 68 11.25 -0.47 -8.39
C ASP A 68 10.10 -1.48 -8.35
N LEU A 69 9.71 -1.89 -7.14
CA LEU A 69 8.65 -2.89 -7.01
C LEU A 69 7.34 -2.41 -7.62
N TYR A 70 6.93 -1.18 -7.30
CA TYR A 70 5.63 -0.66 -7.71
C TYR A 70 5.66 0.13 -9.02
N ARG A 71 6.76 0.08 -9.75
CA ARG A 71 6.98 0.90 -10.96
C ARG A 71 5.82 0.86 -11.96
N ASN A 72 5.23 -0.30 -12.17
CA ASN A 72 4.18 -0.50 -13.16
C ASN A 72 2.77 -0.39 -12.59
N HIS A 73 2.65 0.11 -11.37
CA HIS A 73 1.38 0.19 -10.66
C HIS A 73 1.19 1.58 -10.07
N GLU A 74 -0.01 1.84 -9.56
CA GLU A 74 -0.28 3.08 -8.86
C GLU A 74 0.12 2.96 -7.40
N VAL A 75 0.80 3.96 -6.86
CA VAL A 75 1.06 4.09 -5.44
C VAL A 75 0.19 5.21 -4.91
N ALA A 76 -0.53 4.93 -3.84
CA ALA A 76 -1.42 5.90 -3.19
C ALA A 76 -1.09 6.03 -1.72
N ALA A 77 -1.45 7.18 -1.14
CA ALA A 77 -1.22 7.44 0.27
C ALA A 77 -2.19 6.65 1.15
N HIS A 78 -1.71 6.19 2.30
CA HIS A 78 -2.51 5.40 3.24
C HIS A 78 -2.24 5.85 4.69
N THR A 79 -1.93 7.11 4.89
CA THR A 79 -1.44 7.78 6.09
C THR A 79 -0.01 7.37 6.45
N LEU A 80 0.65 8.18 7.28
CA LEU A 80 2.05 7.93 7.63
C LEU A 80 2.24 6.63 8.42
N THR A 81 1.43 6.43 9.46
CA THR A 81 1.64 5.36 10.43
C THR A 81 0.41 4.49 10.69
N HIS A 82 -0.61 4.62 9.86
CA HIS A 82 -1.84 3.83 9.95
C HIS A 82 -2.58 4.01 11.29
N PRO A 83 -2.83 5.24 11.76
CA PRO A 83 -3.58 5.46 12.99
C PRO A 83 -5.08 5.29 12.76
N HIS A 84 -5.82 5.18 13.85
CA HIS A 84 -7.27 5.27 13.79
C HIS A 84 -7.65 6.75 13.68
N LEU A 85 -7.91 7.22 12.46
CA LEU A 85 -8.14 8.64 12.19
C LEU A 85 -9.32 9.22 12.98
N THR A 86 -10.33 8.40 13.28
CA THR A 86 -11.47 8.84 14.07
C THR A 86 -11.11 9.16 15.53
N GLU A 87 -9.98 8.67 15.99
CA GLU A 87 -9.47 8.92 17.35
C GLU A 87 -8.40 9.99 17.40
N ALA A 88 -7.98 10.50 16.25
CA ALA A 88 -6.94 11.53 16.15
C ALA A 88 -7.57 12.91 16.09
N GLY A 89 -6.82 13.92 16.56
CA GLY A 89 -7.24 15.30 16.42
C GLY A 89 -7.12 15.79 14.98
N ASP A 90 -7.80 16.89 14.66
CA ASP A 90 -7.83 17.40 13.28
C ASP A 90 -6.45 17.67 12.69
N GLU A 91 -5.56 18.27 13.48
CA GLU A 91 -4.19 18.55 13.03
C GLU A 91 -3.42 17.28 12.70
N GLU A 92 -3.60 16.25 13.52
CA GLU A 92 -2.94 14.96 13.30
C GLU A 92 -3.49 14.26 12.04
N VAL A 93 -4.79 14.36 11.80
CA VAL A 93 -5.40 13.80 10.59
C VAL A 93 -4.77 14.45 9.35
N VAL A 94 -4.68 15.78 9.33
CA VAL A 94 -4.09 16.52 8.21
C VAL A 94 -2.62 16.11 8.04
N ARG A 95 -1.85 16.05 9.11
CA ARG A 95 -0.45 15.66 9.06
C ARG A 95 -0.28 14.26 8.49
N GLN A 96 -1.07 13.31 8.96
CA GLN A 96 -0.99 11.91 8.51
C GLN A 96 -1.25 11.78 7.01
N VAL A 97 -2.23 12.52 6.50
CA VAL A 97 -2.60 12.44 5.09
C VAL A 97 -1.60 13.20 4.21
N GLU A 98 -1.30 14.44 4.55
CA GLU A 98 -0.44 15.28 3.72
C GLU A 98 1.02 14.86 3.71
N GLU A 99 1.58 14.54 4.88
CA GLU A 99 2.98 14.17 4.95
C GLU A 99 3.23 12.80 4.31
N ASP A 100 2.27 11.89 4.39
CA ASP A 100 2.39 10.62 3.69
C ASP A 100 2.46 10.82 2.18
N ARG A 101 1.58 11.64 1.64
CA ARG A 101 1.59 11.98 0.21
C ARG A 101 2.93 12.57 -0.20
N LYS A 102 3.41 13.56 0.55
CA LYS A 102 4.70 14.21 0.24
C LYS A 102 5.86 13.24 0.26
N LYS A 103 5.87 12.36 1.23
CA LYS A 103 6.95 11.40 1.39
C LYS A 103 6.97 10.37 0.26
N LEU A 104 5.80 9.94 -0.19
CA LEU A 104 5.67 9.02 -1.31
C LEU A 104 6.03 9.65 -2.65
N GLU A 105 5.95 10.96 -2.77
CA GLU A 105 6.33 11.68 -3.98
C GLU A 105 7.86 11.86 -4.12
N GLU A 106 8.61 11.57 -3.08
CA GLU A 106 10.08 11.67 -3.14
C GLU A 106 10.76 10.54 -3.91
#